data_5569642e8ab33dd8cf9b9e5e1a532177
#
_entry.id   5569642e8ab33dd8cf9b9e5e1a532177
#
_cell.length_a   1.000
_cell.length_b   1.000
_cell.length_c   1.000
_cell.angle_alpha   90.00
_cell.angle_beta   90.00
_cell.angle_gamma   90.00
#
_symmetry.space_group_name_H-M   'P 1'
#
loop_
_entity.id
_entity.type
_entity.pdbx_description
1 polymer ?
#
loop_
_entity_poly.entity_id
_entity_poly.type
_entity_poly.pdbx_seq_one_letter_code
_entity_poly.pdbx_strand_id
1 'polypeptide(L)'
;MSRTDAPPATLRLHGLLDEPAELTVEHLRALPSHRVEARFNCLGSGEQRHRFDGPRLWDVVRAARPRVDLRGRKERLRFLLTVTGADGHVAVVSWAEIDPDFGGQQILLATGVDGVPLDGAGPQLVVPADFCGARYISGVTEVWVGRFGD
;
A
#
# COMPACT_ATOMS: atom_id res chain seq x y z
N MET A 1 -29.07 -16.75 12.84
CA MET A 1 -28.80 -15.60 13.06
C MET A 1 -27.85 -15.03 12.31
N SER A 2 -28.01 -14.18 11.89
CA SER A 2 -27.10 -13.66 11.17
C SER A 2 -26.26 -12.85 11.92
N ARG A 3 -25.10 -13.06 11.89
CA ARG A 3 -24.30 -12.16 12.36
C ARG A 3 -24.36 -10.97 11.54
N THR A 4 -24.44 -9.89 12.12
CA THR A 4 -24.33 -8.69 11.43
C THR A 4 -22.96 -8.57 10.93
N ASP A 5 -22.81 -8.54 9.68
CA ASP A 5 -21.50 -8.37 9.14
C ASP A 5 -21.11 -6.93 9.23
N ALA A 6 -19.98 -6.68 9.80
CA ALA A 6 -19.40 -5.34 9.75
C ALA A 6 -19.18 -4.98 8.28
N PRO A 7 -19.39 -3.73 7.89
CA PRO A 7 -19.05 -3.33 6.53
C PRO A 7 -17.57 -3.58 6.26
N PRO A 8 -17.22 -3.93 5.03
CA PRO A 8 -15.83 -4.14 4.70
C PRO A 8 -15.03 -2.87 4.90
N ALA A 9 -13.78 -3.03 5.29
CA ALA A 9 -12.88 -1.90 5.43
C ALA A 9 -12.67 -1.24 4.09
N THR A 10 -12.60 0.09 4.08
CA THR A 10 -12.33 0.85 2.87
C THR A 10 -11.08 1.69 3.04
N LEU A 11 -10.37 1.92 1.94
CA LEU A 11 -9.30 2.88 1.92
C LEU A 11 -9.62 3.96 0.90
N ARG A 12 -9.20 5.18 1.21
CA ARG A 12 -9.35 6.31 0.31
C ARG A 12 -8.04 6.51 -0.44
N LEU A 13 -8.11 6.46 -1.77
CA LEU A 13 -6.98 6.73 -2.64
C LEU A 13 -7.23 8.11 -3.27
N HIS A 14 -6.38 9.09 -2.96
CA HIS A 14 -6.62 10.46 -3.39
C HIS A 14 -5.32 11.25 -3.54
N GLY A 15 -5.44 12.53 -3.89
CA GLY A 15 -4.32 13.42 -4.13
C GLY A 15 -4.18 13.77 -5.59
N LEU A 16 -2.97 13.76 -6.12
CA LEU A 16 -2.69 14.12 -7.52
C LEU A 16 -3.02 12.96 -8.46
N LEU A 17 -4.31 12.64 -8.52
CA LEU A 17 -4.85 11.54 -9.31
C LEU A 17 -6.01 12.03 -10.15
N ASP A 18 -6.15 11.51 -11.37
CA ASP A 18 -7.33 11.83 -12.19
C ASP A 18 -8.56 11.06 -11.73
N GLU A 19 -8.38 9.87 -11.15
CA GLU A 19 -9.48 9.01 -10.74
C GLU A 19 -9.32 8.57 -9.29
N PRO A 20 -9.50 9.49 -8.32
CA PRO A 20 -9.49 9.11 -6.92
C PRO A 20 -10.63 8.12 -6.63
N ALA A 21 -10.45 7.26 -5.64
CA ALA A 21 -11.38 6.17 -5.40
C ALA A 21 -11.44 5.77 -3.93
N GLU A 22 -12.58 5.19 -3.56
CA GLU A 22 -12.71 4.45 -2.32
C GLU A 22 -12.63 2.98 -2.68
N LEU A 23 -11.72 2.25 -2.07
CA LEU A 23 -11.45 0.85 -2.43
C LEU A 23 -11.65 -0.07 -1.23
N THR A 24 -12.22 -1.23 -1.50
CA THR A 24 -12.27 -2.34 -0.53
C THR A 24 -11.14 -3.31 -0.84
N VAL A 25 -10.90 -4.25 0.07
CA VAL A 25 -9.94 -5.31 -0.18
C VAL A 25 -10.35 -6.13 -1.42
N GLU A 26 -11.66 -6.31 -1.62
CA GLU A 26 -12.14 -7.03 -2.80
C GLU A 26 -11.78 -6.29 -4.09
N HIS A 27 -11.89 -4.96 -4.10
CA HIS A 27 -11.46 -4.18 -5.25
C HIS A 27 -9.97 -4.39 -5.53
N LEU A 28 -9.16 -4.46 -4.49
CA LEU A 28 -7.71 -4.69 -4.66
C LEU A 28 -7.43 -6.06 -5.25
N ARG A 29 -8.24 -7.08 -4.94
CA ARG A 29 -8.06 -8.41 -5.50
C ARG A 29 -8.31 -8.48 -7.00
N ALA A 30 -8.99 -7.49 -7.58
CA ALA A 30 -9.20 -7.45 -9.02
C ALA A 30 -7.91 -7.10 -9.77
N LEU A 31 -6.91 -6.57 -9.08
CA LEU A 31 -5.60 -6.30 -9.66
C LEU A 31 -4.70 -7.54 -9.58
N PRO A 32 -3.65 -7.63 -10.41
CA PRO A 32 -2.75 -8.77 -10.33
C PRO A 32 -2.18 -8.93 -8.92
N SER A 33 -2.25 -10.14 -8.40
CA SER A 33 -1.78 -10.44 -7.06
C SER A 33 -0.36 -10.97 -7.10
N HIS A 34 0.45 -10.54 -6.14
CA HIS A 34 1.82 -10.99 -5.96
C HIS A 34 1.97 -11.59 -4.58
N ARG A 35 2.86 -12.55 -4.45
CA ARG A 35 3.15 -13.17 -3.16
C ARG A 35 4.54 -12.78 -2.72
N VAL A 36 4.64 -12.34 -1.48
CA VAL A 36 5.92 -11.94 -0.89
C VAL A 36 6.06 -12.63 0.47
N GLU A 37 7.19 -13.27 0.68
CA GLU A 37 7.55 -13.73 2.01
C GLU A 37 8.47 -12.67 2.60
N ALA A 38 8.06 -12.06 3.70
CA ALA A 38 8.77 -10.95 4.29
C ALA A 38 9.22 -11.28 5.70
N ARG A 39 10.40 -10.76 6.04
CA ARG A 39 10.99 -10.94 7.34
C ARG A 39 11.42 -9.57 7.83
N PHE A 40 10.95 -9.18 9.00
CA PHE A 40 11.25 -7.87 9.56
C PHE A 40 11.26 -7.93 11.08
N ASN A 41 11.91 -6.95 11.70
CA ASN A 41 11.97 -6.86 13.15
C ASN A 41 10.95 -5.85 13.67
N CYS A 42 10.25 -6.27 14.72
CA CYS A 42 9.40 -5.36 15.49
C CYS A 42 10.03 -5.17 16.86
N LEU A 43 10.23 -3.92 17.26
CA LEU A 43 10.75 -3.62 18.58
C LEU A 43 9.81 -4.21 19.63
N GLY A 44 10.38 -5.01 20.53
CA GLY A 44 9.61 -5.67 21.59
C GLY A 44 9.01 -7.00 21.22
N SER A 45 8.82 -7.30 19.93
CA SER A 45 8.24 -8.57 19.47
C SER A 45 9.24 -9.46 18.75
N GLY A 46 10.43 -8.94 18.46
CA GLY A 46 11.45 -9.71 17.77
C GLY A 46 11.17 -9.87 16.27
N GLU A 47 11.76 -10.89 15.68
CA GLU A 47 11.64 -11.13 14.25
C GLU A 47 10.26 -11.69 13.90
N GLN A 48 9.67 -11.12 12.86
CA GLN A 48 8.41 -11.57 12.29
C GLN A 48 8.66 -12.13 10.90
N ARG A 49 7.98 -13.21 10.55
CA ARG A 49 8.00 -13.78 9.20
C ARG A 49 6.56 -14.00 8.78
N HIS A 50 6.20 -13.48 7.62
CA HIS A 50 4.85 -13.65 7.11
C HIS A 50 4.86 -13.79 5.59
N ARG A 51 3.83 -14.45 5.08
CA ARG A 51 3.58 -14.53 3.65
C ARG A 51 2.42 -13.60 3.35
N PHE A 52 2.66 -12.64 2.47
CA PHE A 52 1.65 -11.66 2.08
C PHE A 52 1.24 -11.89 0.64
N ASP A 53 -0.05 -11.69 0.36
CA ASP A 53 -0.58 -11.75 -0.99
C ASP A 53 -1.35 -10.47 -1.28
N GLY A 54 -1.18 -9.91 -2.46
CA GLY A 54 -1.92 -8.72 -2.88
C GLY A 54 -1.29 -8.01 -4.04
N PRO A 55 -1.93 -6.92 -4.48
CA PRO A 55 -1.38 -6.13 -5.59
C PRO A 55 -0.19 -5.30 -5.14
N ARG A 56 0.65 -4.96 -6.10
CA ARG A 56 1.70 -3.98 -5.85
C ARG A 56 1.09 -2.62 -5.68
N LEU A 57 1.66 -1.83 -4.77
CA LEU A 57 1.23 -0.45 -4.59
C LEU A 57 1.31 0.33 -5.90
N TRP A 58 2.33 0.05 -6.73
CA TRP A 58 2.47 0.62 -8.06
C TRP A 58 1.23 0.42 -8.91
N ASP A 59 0.70 -0.80 -8.96
CA ASP A 59 -0.47 -1.11 -9.79
C ASP A 59 -1.73 -0.42 -9.27
N VAL A 60 -1.87 -0.33 -7.95
CA VAL A 60 -3.00 0.35 -7.33
C VAL A 60 -3.00 1.84 -7.71
N VAL A 61 -1.86 2.49 -7.58
CA VAL A 61 -1.75 3.92 -7.86
C VAL A 61 -1.88 4.20 -9.35
N ARG A 62 -1.28 3.36 -10.19
CA ARG A 62 -1.37 3.54 -11.65
C ARG A 62 -2.80 3.42 -12.16
N ALA A 63 -3.60 2.56 -11.57
CA ALA A 63 -5.00 2.41 -11.95
C ALA A 63 -5.80 3.67 -11.70
N ALA A 64 -5.38 4.52 -10.76
CA ALA A 64 -6.04 5.79 -10.44
C ALA A 64 -5.53 6.96 -11.28
N ARG A 65 -4.63 6.70 -12.23
CA ARG A 65 -4.10 7.67 -13.20
C ARG A 65 -3.45 8.88 -12.54
N PRO A 66 -2.29 8.69 -11.93
CA PRO A 66 -1.57 9.78 -11.28
C PRO A 66 -1.14 10.85 -12.27
N ARG A 67 -1.18 12.09 -11.81
CA ARG A 67 -0.82 13.26 -12.61
C ARG A 67 0.68 13.47 -12.59
N VAL A 68 1.42 12.48 -13.06
CA VAL A 68 2.86 12.53 -13.12
C VAL A 68 3.27 12.51 -14.59
N ASP A 69 4.21 13.39 -14.94
CA ASP A 69 4.75 13.40 -16.31
C ASP A 69 5.82 12.33 -16.42
N LEU A 70 5.49 11.24 -17.10
CA LEU A 70 6.40 10.10 -17.25
C LEU A 70 7.60 10.40 -18.14
N ARG A 71 7.60 11.54 -18.85
CA ARG A 71 8.72 11.94 -19.69
C ARG A 71 9.85 12.58 -18.90
N GLY A 72 9.53 13.16 -17.75
CA GLY A 72 10.52 13.85 -16.93
C GLY A 72 11.00 13.02 -15.77
N ARG A 73 12.23 12.52 -15.82
CA ARG A 73 12.76 11.69 -14.73
C ARG A 73 12.88 12.46 -13.42
N LYS A 74 13.40 13.69 -13.49
CA LYS A 74 13.60 14.49 -12.29
C LYS A 74 12.28 14.89 -11.64
N GLU A 75 11.28 15.15 -12.46
CA GLU A 75 9.96 15.51 -11.94
C GLU A 75 9.33 14.36 -11.17
N ARG A 76 9.53 13.14 -11.62
CA ARG A 76 9.01 11.96 -10.92
C ARG A 76 9.60 11.80 -9.53
N LEU A 77 10.85 12.24 -9.34
CA LEU A 77 11.51 12.12 -8.04
C LEU A 77 10.92 13.02 -6.96
N ARG A 78 10.08 13.98 -7.35
CA ARG A 78 9.40 14.87 -6.39
C ARG A 78 8.11 14.25 -5.85
N PHE A 79 7.63 13.17 -6.45
CA PHE A 79 6.38 12.54 -6.03
C PHE A 79 6.60 11.59 -4.85
N LEU A 80 5.60 11.55 -4.00
CA LEU A 80 5.61 10.65 -2.84
C LEU A 80 4.19 10.20 -2.50
N LEU A 81 4.12 9.14 -1.75
CA LEU A 81 2.85 8.63 -1.24
C LEU A 81 2.91 8.63 0.28
N THR A 82 1.77 8.97 0.92
CA THR A 82 1.62 8.70 2.34
C THR A 82 0.59 7.59 2.50
N VAL A 83 0.87 6.67 3.40
CA VAL A 83 0.00 5.54 3.68
C VAL A 83 -0.35 5.60 5.15
N THR A 84 -1.65 5.70 5.44
CA THR A 84 -2.16 5.88 6.80
C THR A 84 -2.98 4.68 7.22
N GLY A 85 -2.75 4.20 8.43
CA GLY A 85 -3.53 3.12 9.02
C GLY A 85 -4.67 3.63 9.91
N ALA A 86 -5.55 2.73 10.28
CA ALA A 86 -6.72 3.05 11.11
C ALA A 86 -6.35 3.61 12.48
N ASP A 87 -5.16 3.28 12.98
CA ASP A 87 -4.65 3.80 14.25
C ASP A 87 -3.92 5.14 14.12
N GLY A 88 -3.90 5.73 12.94
CA GLY A 88 -3.23 6.99 12.68
C GLY A 88 -1.75 6.89 12.33
N HIS A 89 -1.20 5.68 12.30
CA HIS A 89 0.20 5.46 11.93
C HIS A 89 0.40 5.81 10.45
N VAL A 90 1.44 6.58 10.13
CA VAL A 90 1.68 7.05 8.76
C VAL A 90 3.08 6.64 8.32
N ALA A 91 3.16 6.16 7.09
CA ALA A 91 4.44 5.91 6.43
C ALA A 91 4.52 6.69 5.13
N VAL A 92 5.72 7.03 4.73
CA VAL A 92 5.99 7.69 3.45
C VAL A 92 6.71 6.72 2.54
N VAL A 93 6.25 6.66 1.29
CA VAL A 93 6.90 5.87 0.24
C VAL A 93 7.22 6.84 -0.89
N SER A 94 8.47 6.90 -1.30
CA SER A 94 8.82 7.74 -2.44
C SER A 94 8.34 7.10 -3.73
N TRP A 95 8.01 7.93 -4.72
CA TRP A 95 7.65 7.42 -6.05
C TRP A 95 8.73 6.53 -6.61
N ALA A 96 10.00 6.90 -6.41
CA ALA A 96 11.13 6.16 -6.95
C ALA A 96 11.27 4.74 -6.37
N GLU A 97 10.73 4.49 -5.18
CA GLU A 97 10.78 3.12 -4.63
C GLU A 97 9.93 2.16 -5.44
N ILE A 98 8.78 2.62 -5.96
CA ILE A 98 7.80 1.76 -6.61
C ILE A 98 7.81 1.84 -8.14
N ASP A 99 8.29 2.94 -8.72
CA ASP A 99 8.32 3.11 -10.16
C ASP A 99 9.32 2.14 -10.79
N PRO A 100 8.89 1.31 -11.76
CA PRO A 100 9.79 0.33 -12.39
C PRO A 100 11.01 0.94 -13.06
N ASP A 101 10.95 2.21 -13.46
CA ASP A 101 12.10 2.88 -14.07
C ASP A 101 13.17 3.26 -13.03
N PHE A 102 12.86 3.12 -11.75
CA PHE A 102 13.78 3.44 -10.65
C PHE A 102 13.96 2.19 -9.79
N GLY A 103 13.46 2.21 -8.56
CA GLY A 103 13.65 1.09 -7.65
C GLY A 103 12.83 -0.14 -7.98
N GLY A 104 11.63 0.05 -8.49
CA GLY A 104 10.76 -1.06 -8.84
C GLY A 104 10.53 -2.06 -7.73
N GLN A 105 10.52 -1.59 -6.47
CA GLN A 105 10.42 -2.50 -5.34
C GLN A 105 9.05 -3.14 -5.24
N GLN A 106 9.04 -4.38 -4.74
CA GLN A 106 7.82 -5.15 -4.60
C GLN A 106 7.08 -4.74 -3.32
N ILE A 107 6.65 -3.50 -3.24
CA ILE A 107 5.85 -2.99 -2.13
C ILE A 107 4.39 -3.33 -2.42
N LEU A 108 3.72 -3.99 -1.49
CA LEU A 108 2.34 -4.44 -1.69
C LEU A 108 1.36 -3.70 -0.81
N LEU A 109 0.11 -3.61 -1.29
CA LEU A 109 -1.05 -3.44 -0.43
C LEU A 109 -1.66 -4.83 -0.31
N ALA A 110 -1.27 -5.55 0.73
CA ALA A 110 -1.64 -6.95 0.88
C ALA A 110 -3.12 -7.11 1.21
N THR A 111 -3.76 -8.06 0.56
CA THR A 111 -5.16 -8.42 0.79
C THR A 111 -5.28 -9.66 1.68
N GLY A 112 -4.18 -10.33 1.95
CA GLY A 112 -4.12 -11.47 2.84
C GLY A 112 -2.75 -11.64 3.46
N VAL A 113 -2.71 -12.22 4.65
CA VAL A 113 -1.48 -12.52 5.37
C VAL A 113 -1.58 -13.94 5.91
N ASP A 114 -0.57 -14.77 5.59
CA ASP A 114 -0.51 -16.18 6.00
C ASP A 114 -1.79 -16.94 5.66
N GLY A 115 -2.40 -16.64 4.51
CA GLY A 115 -3.63 -17.26 4.07
C GLY A 115 -4.91 -16.70 4.67
N VAL A 116 -4.80 -15.66 5.53
CA VAL A 116 -5.96 -15.05 6.18
C VAL A 116 -6.37 -13.79 5.43
N PRO A 117 -7.61 -13.71 4.92
CA PRO A 117 -8.09 -12.51 4.22
C PRO A 117 -8.17 -11.31 5.15
N LEU A 118 -7.89 -10.12 4.58
CA LEU A 118 -7.89 -8.87 5.34
C LEU A 118 -9.11 -7.99 5.06
N ASP A 119 -10.21 -8.56 4.57
CA ASP A 119 -11.39 -7.81 4.16
C ASP A 119 -11.96 -6.91 5.27
N GLY A 120 -11.99 -7.42 6.49
CA GLY A 120 -12.52 -6.66 7.62
C GLY A 120 -11.49 -5.73 8.25
N ALA A 121 -10.25 -6.16 8.34
CA ALA A 121 -9.19 -5.37 8.98
C ALA A 121 -8.65 -4.27 8.07
N GLY A 122 -8.75 -4.45 6.77
CA GLY A 122 -8.16 -3.56 5.78
C GLY A 122 -6.81 -4.06 5.29
N PRO A 123 -6.37 -3.56 4.13
CA PRO A 123 -5.11 -4.03 3.55
C PRO A 123 -3.90 -3.62 4.39
N GLN A 124 -2.81 -4.33 4.19
CA GLN A 124 -1.58 -4.04 4.91
C GLN A 124 -0.49 -3.62 3.94
N LEU A 125 0.21 -2.55 4.28
CA LEU A 125 1.38 -2.13 3.52
C LEU A 125 2.54 -3.08 3.85
N VAL A 126 3.19 -3.58 2.81
CA VAL A 126 4.29 -4.52 2.95
C VAL A 126 5.51 -3.96 2.22
N VAL A 127 6.61 -3.78 2.94
CA VAL A 127 7.83 -3.18 2.40
C VAL A 127 8.99 -4.17 2.62
N PRO A 128 9.16 -5.16 1.73
CA PRO A 128 10.08 -6.27 1.97
C PRO A 128 11.53 -5.86 2.15
N ALA A 129 11.95 -4.73 1.58
CA ALA A 129 13.33 -4.26 1.70
C ALA A 129 13.65 -3.67 3.07
N ASP A 130 12.63 -3.34 3.87
CA ASP A 130 12.85 -2.75 5.18
C ASP A 130 13.22 -3.82 6.21
N PHE A 131 14.30 -3.57 6.94
CA PHE A 131 14.68 -4.44 8.05
C PHE A 131 13.74 -4.24 9.24
N CYS A 132 13.42 -2.99 9.57
CA CYS A 132 12.48 -2.67 10.64
C CYS A 132 11.06 -2.67 10.10
N GLY A 133 10.12 -3.22 10.87
CA GLY A 133 8.73 -3.35 10.44
C GLY A 133 7.88 -2.09 10.55
N ALA A 134 8.48 -0.92 10.80
CA ALA A 134 7.71 0.29 11.08
C ALA A 134 6.85 0.76 9.91
N ARG A 135 7.20 0.47 8.66
CA ARG A 135 6.37 0.82 7.51
C ARG A 135 5.36 -0.26 7.12
N TYR A 136 5.28 -1.35 7.88
CA TYR A 136 4.26 -2.38 7.64
C TYR A 136 2.95 -1.93 8.29
N ILE A 137 2.31 -0.92 7.68
CA ILE A 137 1.09 -0.31 8.22
C ILE A 137 -0.07 -1.29 8.10
N SER A 138 -0.69 -1.64 9.21
CA SER A 138 -1.88 -2.50 9.23
C SER A 138 -3.14 -1.68 9.08
N GLY A 139 -4.16 -2.26 8.46
CA GLY A 139 -5.45 -1.60 8.34
C GLY A 139 -5.37 -0.26 7.63
N VAL A 140 -4.79 -0.27 6.44
CA VAL A 140 -4.62 0.98 5.66
C VAL A 140 -5.98 1.59 5.35
N THR A 141 -6.16 2.86 5.73
CA THR A 141 -7.38 3.61 5.47
C THR A 141 -7.20 4.68 4.42
N GLU A 142 -5.96 5.07 4.13
CA GLU A 142 -5.72 6.17 3.21
C GLU A 142 -4.39 6.02 2.51
N VAL A 143 -4.39 6.25 1.21
CA VAL A 143 -3.18 6.41 0.40
C VAL A 143 -3.31 7.74 -0.32
N TRP A 144 -2.41 8.66 -0.05
CA TRP A 144 -2.40 9.97 -0.67
C TRP A 144 -1.18 10.10 -1.57
N VAL A 145 -1.38 10.64 -2.76
CA VAL A 145 -0.30 10.88 -3.72
C VAL A 145 -0.09 12.37 -3.83
N GLY A 146 1.13 12.81 -3.60
CA GLY A 146 1.46 14.22 -3.65
C GLY A 146 2.82 14.47 -4.25
N ARG A 147 3.20 15.74 -4.27
CA ARG A 147 4.46 16.18 -4.83
C ARG A 147 5.11 17.18 -3.89
N PHE A 148 6.38 16.97 -3.61
CA PHE A 148 7.12 17.91 -2.78
C PHE A 148 7.24 19.25 -3.52
N GLY A 149 6.96 20.33 -2.82
CA GLY A 149 7.04 21.68 -3.38
C GLY A 149 5.72 22.24 -3.90
N ASP A 150 4.66 21.48 -3.71
CA ASP A 150 3.30 21.97 -4.06
C ASP A 150 2.58 22.53 -2.85
#